data_a6e70de2aa83788292fc0a78891791a8
#
_entry.id   a6e70de2aa83788292fc0a78891791a8
#
_cell.length_a   1.000
_cell.length_b   1.000
_cell.length_c   1.000
_cell.angle_alpha   90.00
_cell.angle_beta   90.00
_cell.angle_gamma   90.00
#
_symmetry.space_group_name_H-M   'P 1'
#
loop_
_entity.id
_entity.type
_entity.pdbx_description
1 polymer ?
#
loop_
_entity_poly.entity_id
_entity_poly.type
_entity_poly.pdbx_seq_one_letter_code
_entity_poly.pdbx_strand_id
1 'polypeptide(L)'
;MTVVVVAQDNPESHFWSTLLSILAPNFSVVSTENKKIITPPADGDLLLCDARSVSDLRCDTAVILYKDVVRLKTKIHAAREAVAVVDARKQELLTCVSETGLNAITCGLSTRDTITLSSIDVDSAVVNLQRSMSCFDGRVLEPQEIPLKLEGPVDNFALMAASAVYLLTGRKKQLANTLITN
;
A
#
# COMPACT_ATOMS: atom_id res chain seq x y z
N MET A 1 -13.14 8.78 -1.27
CA MET A 1 -11.71 8.92 -0.92
C MET A 1 -11.21 7.62 -0.33
N THR A 2 -10.11 7.10 -0.86
CA THR A 2 -9.44 5.91 -0.29
C THR A 2 -8.51 6.33 0.85
N VAL A 3 -8.52 5.58 1.95
CA VAL A 3 -7.59 5.80 3.05
C VAL A 3 -6.56 4.69 3.10
N VAL A 4 -5.30 5.06 3.20
CA VAL A 4 -4.18 4.14 3.42
C VAL A 4 -3.68 4.34 4.84
N VAL A 5 -3.84 3.32 5.68
CA VAL A 5 -3.41 3.31 7.08
C VAL A 5 -2.15 2.48 7.20
N VAL A 6 -1.07 3.08 7.67
CA VAL A 6 0.22 2.38 7.87
C VAL A 6 0.35 1.96 9.33
N ALA A 7 0.40 0.66 9.55
CA ALA A 7 0.69 0.03 10.83
C ALA A 7 2.20 -0.22 10.95
N GLN A 8 2.92 0.67 11.66
CA GLN A 8 4.37 0.60 11.84
C GLN A 8 4.79 1.06 13.23
N ASP A 9 5.90 0.54 13.74
CA ASP A 9 6.48 0.94 15.02
C ASP A 9 7.28 2.24 14.94
N ASN A 10 8.02 2.43 13.86
CA ASN A 10 8.83 3.61 13.63
C ASN A 10 8.30 4.45 12.45
N PRO A 11 7.74 5.66 12.70
CA PRO A 11 7.20 6.54 11.67
C PRO A 11 8.29 7.20 10.80
N GLU A 12 9.51 7.31 11.30
CA GLU A 12 10.65 7.89 10.58
C GLU A 12 11.33 6.85 9.68
N SER A 13 10.66 5.72 9.43
CA SER A 13 11.20 4.67 8.58
C SER A 13 11.29 5.13 7.12
N HIS A 14 12.33 4.71 6.45
CA HIS A 14 12.49 4.87 5.00
C HIS A 14 11.27 4.35 4.20
N PHE A 15 10.53 3.39 4.76
CA PHE A 15 9.29 2.88 4.20
C PHE A 15 8.25 3.99 3.94
N TRP A 16 8.05 4.91 4.91
CA TRP A 16 7.06 5.98 4.77
C TRP A 16 7.43 6.96 3.64
N SER A 17 8.69 7.42 3.61
CA SER A 17 9.15 8.33 2.55
C SER A 17 9.08 7.69 1.17
N THR A 18 9.50 6.42 1.05
CA THR A 18 9.40 5.66 -0.20
C THR A 18 7.94 5.47 -0.62
N LEU A 19 7.05 5.09 0.30
CA LEU A 19 5.63 4.93 -0.01
C LEU A 19 5.03 6.25 -0.53
N LEU A 20 5.32 7.36 0.14
CA LEU A 20 4.84 8.67 -0.26
C LEU A 20 5.40 9.10 -1.63
N SER A 21 6.70 8.87 -1.90
CA SER A 21 7.31 9.20 -3.19
C SER A 21 6.69 8.44 -4.36
N ILE A 22 6.27 7.19 -4.14
CA ILE A 22 5.61 6.37 -5.15
C ILE A 22 4.16 6.81 -5.39
N LEU A 23 3.44 7.20 -4.34
CA LEU A 23 2.01 7.54 -4.44
C LEU A 23 1.77 8.98 -4.93
N ALA A 24 2.56 9.95 -4.46
CA ALA A 24 2.35 11.37 -4.71
C ALA A 24 2.30 11.78 -6.21
N PRO A 25 3.02 11.14 -7.16
CA PRO A 25 2.95 11.51 -8.57
C PRO A 25 1.56 11.32 -9.21
N ASN A 26 0.76 10.38 -8.71
CA ASN A 26 -0.53 10.02 -9.32
C ASN A 26 -1.74 10.11 -8.38
N PHE A 27 -1.51 10.53 -7.14
CA PHE A 27 -2.56 10.76 -6.15
C PHE A 27 -2.41 12.14 -5.54
N SER A 28 -3.52 12.82 -5.32
CA SER A 28 -3.56 13.98 -4.44
C SER A 28 -3.53 13.48 -2.99
N VAL A 29 -2.32 13.30 -2.45
CA VAL A 29 -2.13 12.67 -1.15
C VAL A 29 -2.26 13.69 -0.02
N VAL A 30 -3.20 13.46 0.87
CA VAL A 30 -3.23 14.06 2.20
C VAL A 30 -2.46 13.12 3.12
N SER A 31 -1.42 13.59 3.79
CA SER A 31 -0.66 12.73 4.72
C SER A 31 -0.68 13.26 6.15
N THR A 32 -0.66 12.34 7.11
CA THR A 32 -0.48 12.67 8.53
C THR A 32 0.91 12.21 8.96
N GLU A 33 1.84 13.13 9.05
CA GLU A 33 3.19 12.87 9.52
C GLU A 33 3.43 13.65 10.82
N ASN A 34 3.96 12.98 11.84
CA ASN A 34 4.27 13.60 13.14
C ASN A 34 3.11 14.44 13.71
N LYS A 35 1.87 13.96 13.60
CA LYS A 35 0.63 14.66 14.02
C LYS A 35 0.32 15.94 13.22
N LYS A 36 1.00 16.17 12.10
CA LYS A 36 0.68 17.23 11.16
C LYS A 36 -0.13 16.64 9.99
N ILE A 37 -1.08 17.42 9.50
CA ILE A 37 -1.80 17.09 8.27
C ILE A 37 -1.15 17.90 7.16
N ILE A 38 -0.64 17.21 6.14
CA ILE A 38 -0.07 17.80 4.94
C ILE A 38 -1.10 17.59 3.83
N THR A 39 -1.67 18.67 3.32
CA THR A 39 -2.68 18.63 2.26
C THR A 39 -2.07 19.08 0.93
N PRO A 40 -2.39 18.42 -0.17
CA PRO A 40 -2.01 18.89 -1.50
C PRO A 40 -2.80 20.18 -1.88
N PRO A 41 -2.38 20.90 -2.92
CA PRO A 41 -3.06 22.13 -3.38
C PRO A 41 -4.47 21.86 -3.93
N ALA A 42 -4.83 20.63 -4.28
CA ALA A 42 -6.14 20.21 -4.79
C ALA A 42 -6.83 19.27 -3.80
N ASP A 43 -8.11 18.99 -4.03
CA ASP A 43 -8.87 18.01 -3.22
C ASP A 43 -8.17 16.65 -3.21
N GLY A 44 -7.88 16.15 -2.01
CA GLY A 44 -7.20 14.88 -1.84
C GLY A 44 -8.09 13.70 -2.23
N ASP A 45 -7.57 12.78 -3.02
CA ASP A 45 -8.24 11.52 -3.37
C ASP A 45 -7.71 10.31 -2.58
N LEU A 46 -6.57 10.50 -1.91
CA LEU A 46 -5.96 9.51 -1.04
C LEU A 46 -5.51 10.15 0.28
N LEU A 47 -5.90 9.55 1.40
CA LEU A 47 -5.39 9.91 2.72
C LEU A 47 -4.38 8.84 3.16
N LEU A 48 -3.12 9.24 3.35
CA LEU A 48 -2.07 8.39 3.92
C LEU A 48 -1.89 8.77 5.40
N CYS A 49 -2.17 7.84 6.30
CA CYS A 49 -2.06 8.09 7.74
C CYS A 49 -1.31 7.01 8.50
N ASP A 50 -0.52 7.43 9.49
CA ASP A 50 0.04 6.54 10.49
C ASP A 50 -1.07 6.09 11.45
N ALA A 51 -1.19 4.79 11.68
CA ALA A 51 -2.21 4.20 12.56
C ALA A 51 -2.20 4.77 13.98
N ARG A 52 -1.06 5.31 14.46
CA ARG A 52 -0.95 5.93 15.79
C ARG A 52 -1.44 7.37 15.83
N SER A 53 -1.60 7.99 14.66
CA SER A 53 -2.03 9.40 14.56
C SER A 53 -3.55 9.57 14.62
N VAL A 54 -4.30 8.47 14.46
CA VAL A 54 -5.76 8.51 14.33
C VAL A 54 -6.39 7.44 15.22
N SER A 55 -7.41 7.80 16.00
CA SER A 55 -8.11 6.87 16.89
C SER A 55 -9.41 6.32 16.31
N ASP A 56 -10.07 7.08 15.44
CA ASP A 56 -11.29 6.69 14.74
C ASP A 56 -11.27 7.24 13.32
N LEU A 57 -11.57 6.40 12.34
CA LEU A 57 -11.49 6.73 10.93
C LEU A 57 -12.74 6.23 10.21
N ARG A 58 -13.40 7.12 9.47
CA ARG A 58 -14.53 6.80 8.61
C ARG A 58 -14.21 7.12 7.16
N CYS A 59 -14.36 6.15 6.28
CA CYS A 59 -14.01 6.27 4.86
C CYS A 59 -14.89 5.38 3.97
N ASP A 60 -14.78 5.54 2.66
CA ASP A 60 -15.44 4.65 1.71
C ASP A 60 -14.70 3.32 1.60
N THR A 61 -13.40 3.41 1.38
CA THR A 61 -12.50 2.26 1.26
C THR A 61 -11.24 2.48 2.06
N ALA A 62 -10.67 1.40 2.62
CA ALA A 62 -9.45 1.44 3.39
C ALA A 62 -8.43 0.39 2.91
N VAL A 63 -7.15 0.77 2.88
CA VAL A 63 -6.02 -0.14 2.72
C VAL A 63 -5.18 -0.06 3.99
N ILE A 64 -4.98 -1.18 4.68
CA ILE A 64 -4.20 -1.22 5.91
C ILE A 64 -2.88 -1.91 5.60
N LEU A 65 -1.79 -1.14 5.61
CA LEU A 65 -0.44 -1.63 5.32
C LEU A 65 0.21 -2.08 6.64
N TYR A 66 0.37 -3.38 6.81
CA TYR A 66 1.04 -3.95 7.97
C TYR A 66 2.55 -4.04 7.73
N LYS A 67 3.29 -3.00 8.14
CA LYS A 67 4.75 -2.93 8.10
C LYS A 67 5.40 -3.68 9.26
N ASP A 68 4.82 -3.51 10.47
CA ASP A 68 5.29 -4.12 11.71
C ASP A 68 4.13 -4.73 12.49
N VAL A 69 4.45 -5.58 13.48
CA VAL A 69 3.45 -6.20 14.37
C VAL A 69 2.96 -5.15 15.35
N VAL A 70 2.02 -4.34 14.92
CA VAL A 70 1.40 -3.29 15.73
C VAL A 70 -0.06 -3.65 16.00
N ARG A 71 -0.46 -3.66 17.26
CA ARG A 71 -1.87 -3.76 17.61
C ARG A 71 -2.57 -2.46 17.22
N LEU A 72 -3.34 -2.50 16.14
CA LEU A 72 -4.11 -1.34 15.70
C LEU A 72 -5.08 -0.92 16.82
N LYS A 73 -4.89 0.30 17.33
CA LYS A 73 -5.84 0.94 18.25
C LYS A 73 -6.86 1.78 17.49
N THR A 74 -6.57 2.07 16.23
CA THR A 74 -7.44 2.83 15.32
C THR A 74 -8.67 1.99 14.97
N LYS A 75 -9.85 2.54 15.21
CA LYS A 75 -11.11 1.97 14.72
C LYS A 75 -11.31 2.44 13.29
N ILE A 76 -11.42 1.50 12.36
CA ILE A 76 -11.61 1.80 10.93
C ILE A 76 -13.01 1.36 10.54
N HIS A 77 -13.81 2.32 10.08
CA HIS A 77 -15.16 2.12 9.57
C HIS A 77 -15.18 2.40 8.07
N ALA A 78 -14.90 1.37 7.27
CA ALA A 78 -14.99 1.45 5.82
C ALA A 78 -16.43 1.13 5.39
N ALA A 79 -17.05 2.05 4.65
CA ALA A 79 -18.45 1.91 4.21
C ALA A 79 -18.60 0.83 3.11
N ARG A 80 -17.55 0.59 2.33
CA ARG A 80 -17.54 -0.37 1.21
C ARG A 80 -16.62 -1.54 1.49
N GLU A 81 -15.31 -1.31 1.60
CA GLU A 81 -14.31 -2.38 1.73
C GLU A 81 -13.07 -1.91 2.49
N ALA A 82 -12.51 -2.82 3.29
CA ALA A 82 -11.19 -2.67 3.88
C ALA A 82 -10.34 -3.90 3.53
N VAL A 83 -9.10 -3.66 3.10
CA VAL A 83 -8.15 -4.68 2.67
C VAL A 83 -6.85 -4.53 3.45
N ALA A 84 -6.30 -5.64 3.94
CA ALA A 84 -4.98 -5.69 4.55
C ALA A 84 -3.92 -5.97 3.50
N VAL A 85 -2.80 -5.24 3.53
CA VAL A 85 -1.59 -5.54 2.76
C VAL A 85 -0.47 -5.88 3.72
N VAL A 86 0.15 -7.04 3.55
CA VAL A 86 1.06 -7.59 4.54
C VAL A 86 2.35 -8.14 3.90
N ASP A 87 3.48 -7.92 4.56
CA ASP A 87 4.76 -8.56 4.21
C ASP A 87 4.72 -10.04 4.60
N ALA A 88 4.53 -10.92 3.61
CA ALA A 88 4.42 -12.36 3.82
C ALA A 88 5.70 -13.04 4.34
N ARG A 89 6.84 -12.35 4.32
CA ARG A 89 8.10 -12.84 4.90
C ARG A 89 8.07 -12.83 6.43
N LYS A 90 7.15 -12.06 7.03
CA LYS A 90 6.98 -11.93 8.47
C LYS A 90 5.78 -12.76 8.95
N GLN A 91 6.02 -14.00 9.40
CA GLN A 91 4.97 -14.93 9.83
C GLN A 91 4.05 -14.35 10.92
N GLU A 92 4.61 -13.54 11.81
CA GLU A 92 3.87 -12.88 12.89
C GLU A 92 2.82 -11.91 12.35
N LEU A 93 3.12 -11.20 11.25
CA LEU A 93 2.16 -10.30 10.59
C LEU A 93 1.01 -11.08 9.95
N LEU A 94 1.30 -12.22 9.33
CA LEU A 94 0.26 -13.07 8.75
C LEU A 94 -0.72 -13.57 9.84
N THR A 95 -0.20 -13.96 10.99
CA THR A 95 -1.02 -14.34 12.14
C THR A 95 -1.88 -13.16 12.62
N CYS A 96 -1.27 -12.00 12.81
CA CYS A 96 -1.98 -10.78 13.22
C CYS A 96 -3.11 -10.41 12.25
N VAL A 97 -2.85 -10.45 10.95
CA VAL A 97 -3.85 -10.12 9.92
C VAL A 97 -4.96 -11.15 9.86
N SER A 98 -4.66 -12.44 10.04
CA SER A 98 -5.67 -13.51 10.04
C SER A 98 -6.73 -13.33 11.14
N GLU A 99 -6.37 -12.74 12.28
CA GLU A 99 -7.27 -12.45 13.38
C GLU A 99 -8.22 -11.27 13.11
N THR A 100 -7.92 -10.45 12.09
CA THR A 100 -8.75 -9.26 11.77
C THR A 100 -9.99 -9.61 10.96
N GLY A 101 -10.01 -10.74 10.27
CA GLY A 101 -11.06 -11.13 9.33
C GLY A 101 -11.08 -10.32 8.03
N LEU A 102 -10.07 -9.48 7.78
CA LEU A 102 -9.94 -8.71 6.54
C LEU A 102 -9.43 -9.59 5.39
N ASN A 103 -9.86 -9.26 4.17
CA ASN A 103 -9.21 -9.77 2.97
C ASN A 103 -7.75 -9.31 2.95
N ALA A 104 -6.82 -10.24 2.74
CA ALA A 104 -5.40 -9.97 2.78
C ALA A 104 -4.75 -10.09 1.40
N ILE A 105 -3.98 -9.06 1.03
CA ILE A 105 -3.02 -9.08 -0.09
C ILE A 105 -1.65 -9.35 0.51
N THR A 106 -1.08 -10.51 0.23
CA THR A 106 0.26 -10.87 0.65
C THR A 106 1.28 -10.34 -0.34
N CYS A 107 2.31 -9.67 0.17
CA CYS A 107 3.46 -9.16 -0.58
C CYS A 107 4.70 -9.94 -0.18
N GLY A 108 5.38 -10.57 -1.13
CA GLY A 108 6.56 -11.38 -0.82
C GLY A 108 7.32 -11.84 -2.06
N LEU A 109 8.07 -12.92 -1.92
CA LEU A 109 8.90 -13.49 -2.99
C LEU A 109 8.43 -14.89 -3.43
N SER A 110 7.38 -15.40 -2.83
CA SER A 110 6.84 -16.73 -3.14
C SER A 110 5.73 -16.63 -4.20
N THR A 111 5.65 -17.62 -5.08
CA THR A 111 4.51 -17.77 -6.01
C THR A 111 3.16 -17.94 -5.31
N ARG A 112 3.16 -18.14 -3.99
CA ARG A 112 1.95 -18.18 -3.15
C ARG A 112 1.48 -16.80 -2.74
N ASP A 113 2.32 -15.78 -2.86
CA ASP A 113 1.97 -14.40 -2.52
C ASP A 113 1.08 -13.80 -3.61
N THR A 114 0.27 -12.82 -3.25
CA THR A 114 -0.61 -12.15 -4.21
C THR A 114 0.17 -11.20 -5.10
N ILE A 115 1.12 -10.46 -4.50
CA ILE A 115 2.01 -9.53 -5.21
C ILE A 115 3.45 -9.94 -4.92
N THR A 116 4.25 -10.09 -5.97
CA THR A 116 5.67 -10.43 -5.88
C THR A 116 6.52 -9.49 -6.72
N LEU A 117 7.84 -9.50 -6.45
CA LEU A 117 8.83 -8.93 -7.35
C LEU A 117 9.49 -10.09 -8.10
N SER A 118 9.33 -10.13 -9.42
CA SER A 118 9.97 -11.16 -10.27
C SER A 118 11.40 -10.75 -10.65
N SER A 119 11.68 -9.45 -10.72
CA SER A 119 13.02 -8.89 -10.84
C SER A 119 13.12 -7.55 -10.15
N ILE A 120 14.31 -7.21 -9.69
CA ILE A 120 14.64 -5.88 -9.18
C ILE A 120 16.10 -5.58 -9.53
N ASP A 121 16.31 -4.45 -10.17
CA ASP A 121 17.62 -3.92 -10.56
C ASP A 121 17.73 -2.46 -10.11
N VAL A 122 18.82 -1.80 -10.38
CA VAL A 122 19.08 -0.42 -9.95
C VAL A 122 18.11 0.59 -10.59
N ASP A 123 17.70 0.33 -11.84
CA ASP A 123 16.89 1.23 -12.65
C ASP A 123 15.51 0.66 -13.01
N SER A 124 15.22 -0.57 -12.61
CA SER A 124 13.99 -1.25 -12.98
C SER A 124 13.54 -2.29 -11.96
N ALA A 125 12.25 -2.54 -11.92
CA ALA A 125 11.64 -3.66 -11.21
C ALA A 125 10.47 -4.21 -12.00
N VAL A 126 10.13 -5.47 -11.76
CA VAL A 126 8.89 -6.06 -12.28
C VAL A 126 8.04 -6.54 -11.10
N VAL A 127 6.93 -5.87 -10.91
CA VAL A 127 5.89 -6.29 -9.96
C VAL A 127 5.00 -7.30 -10.66
N ASN A 128 4.76 -8.43 -10.03
CA ASN A 128 3.91 -9.49 -10.57
C ASN A 128 2.67 -9.68 -9.67
N LEU A 129 1.49 -9.51 -10.27
CA LEU A 129 0.22 -9.93 -9.69
C LEU A 129 0.05 -11.41 -9.98
N GLN A 130 0.21 -12.27 -8.97
CA GLN A 130 0.19 -13.73 -9.11
C GLN A 130 -1.24 -14.31 -9.15
N ARG A 131 -2.23 -13.57 -8.66
CA ARG A 131 -3.62 -14.03 -8.55
C ARG A 131 -4.57 -12.93 -8.95
N SER A 132 -5.75 -13.30 -9.44
CA SER A 132 -6.83 -12.33 -9.71
C SER A 132 -7.17 -11.54 -8.45
N MET A 133 -7.38 -10.25 -8.60
CA MET A 133 -7.65 -9.31 -7.52
C MET A 133 -8.78 -8.36 -7.89
N SER A 134 -9.73 -8.16 -6.99
CA SER A 134 -10.81 -7.18 -7.17
C SER A 134 -10.32 -5.77 -6.83
N CYS A 135 -10.62 -4.82 -7.71
CA CYS A 135 -10.47 -3.39 -7.44
C CYS A 135 -11.67 -2.86 -6.65
N PHE A 136 -11.51 -1.73 -5.97
CA PHE A 136 -12.59 -1.06 -5.23
C PHE A 136 -13.75 -0.57 -6.11
N ASP A 137 -13.56 -0.50 -7.42
CA ASP A 137 -14.61 -0.18 -8.40
C ASP A 137 -15.33 -1.43 -8.94
N GLY A 138 -15.01 -2.62 -8.42
CA GLY A 138 -15.61 -3.90 -8.81
C GLY A 138 -14.96 -4.57 -10.03
N ARG A 139 -13.99 -3.96 -10.69
CA ARG A 139 -13.23 -4.62 -11.75
C ARG A 139 -12.33 -5.70 -11.17
N VAL A 140 -12.12 -6.78 -11.92
CA VAL A 140 -11.18 -7.83 -11.59
C VAL A 140 -9.93 -7.67 -12.45
N LEU A 141 -8.78 -7.68 -11.82
CA LEU A 141 -7.48 -7.74 -12.48
C LEU A 141 -7.00 -9.18 -12.51
N GLU A 142 -6.67 -9.64 -13.70
CA GLU A 142 -6.07 -10.96 -13.90
C GLU A 142 -4.56 -10.93 -13.61
N PRO A 143 -3.95 -12.10 -13.31
CA PRO A 143 -2.52 -12.23 -13.13
C PRO A 143 -1.73 -11.60 -14.27
N GLN A 144 -0.72 -10.80 -13.93
CA GLN A 144 0.05 -10.06 -14.92
C GLN A 144 1.34 -9.47 -14.33
N GLU A 145 2.29 -9.19 -15.20
CA GLU A 145 3.51 -8.46 -14.88
C GLU A 145 3.35 -6.96 -15.17
N ILE A 146 3.95 -6.15 -14.29
CA ILE A 146 3.93 -4.69 -14.39
C ILE A 146 5.38 -4.22 -14.30
N PRO A 147 6.01 -3.89 -15.42
CA PRO A 147 7.36 -3.33 -15.42
C PRO A 147 7.33 -1.90 -14.87
N LEU A 148 8.30 -1.58 -14.02
CA LEU A 148 8.46 -0.28 -13.38
C LEU A 148 9.86 0.27 -13.64
N LYS A 149 9.98 1.59 -13.72
CA LYS A 149 11.25 2.31 -13.79
C LYS A 149 11.60 2.86 -12.42
N LEU A 150 12.85 2.65 -12.00
CA LEU A 150 13.37 3.10 -10.72
C LEU A 150 14.50 4.13 -10.93
N GLU A 151 14.64 5.06 -10.00
CA GLU A 151 15.85 5.88 -9.82
C GLU A 151 16.48 5.56 -8.47
N GLY A 152 17.30 4.52 -8.45
CA GLY A 152 18.02 4.08 -7.26
C GLY A 152 17.29 3.02 -6.42
N PRO A 153 17.89 2.63 -5.29
CA PRO A 153 17.36 1.55 -4.46
C PRO A 153 16.06 1.98 -3.75
N VAL A 154 15.07 1.09 -3.73
CA VAL A 154 13.77 1.31 -3.07
C VAL A 154 13.50 0.22 -2.03
N ASP A 155 12.67 0.51 -1.03
CA ASP A 155 12.18 -0.51 -0.11
C ASP A 155 11.23 -1.46 -0.86
N ASN A 156 11.57 -2.75 -0.91
CA ASN A 156 10.83 -3.76 -1.66
C ASN A 156 9.38 -3.89 -1.18
N PHE A 157 9.15 -3.81 0.14
CA PHE A 157 7.78 -3.90 0.65
C PHE A 157 7.00 -2.61 0.36
N ALA A 158 7.63 -1.44 0.45
CA ALA A 158 6.98 -0.18 0.07
C ALA A 158 6.57 -0.19 -1.40
N LEU A 159 7.44 -0.71 -2.30
CA LEU A 159 7.14 -0.84 -3.72
C LEU A 159 5.93 -1.76 -3.97
N MET A 160 5.91 -2.95 -3.36
CA MET A 160 4.79 -3.89 -3.48
C MET A 160 3.51 -3.34 -2.85
N ALA A 161 3.60 -2.69 -1.68
CA ALA A 161 2.47 -2.10 -0.98
C ALA A 161 1.87 -0.92 -1.76
N ALA A 162 2.70 -0.02 -2.30
CA ALA A 162 2.24 1.04 -3.18
C ALA A 162 1.56 0.47 -4.43
N SER A 163 2.15 -0.58 -5.05
CA SER A 163 1.55 -1.26 -6.19
C SER A 163 0.17 -1.83 -5.85
N ALA A 164 -0.01 -2.42 -4.67
CA ALA A 164 -1.32 -2.86 -4.19
C ALA A 164 -2.34 -1.71 -4.15
N VAL A 165 -1.94 -0.52 -3.65
CA VAL A 165 -2.82 0.66 -3.62
C VAL A 165 -3.22 1.10 -5.03
N TYR A 166 -2.27 1.16 -5.97
CA TYR A 166 -2.57 1.49 -7.38
C TYR A 166 -3.53 0.49 -8.02
N LEU A 167 -3.33 -0.80 -7.77
CA LEU A 167 -4.17 -1.86 -8.33
C LEU A 167 -5.58 -1.83 -7.73
N LEU A 168 -5.69 -1.74 -6.41
CA LEU A 168 -6.99 -1.63 -5.69
C LEU A 168 -7.80 -0.41 -6.15
N THR A 169 -7.14 0.71 -6.41
CA THR A 169 -7.80 1.94 -6.88
C THR A 169 -7.98 2.01 -8.39
N GLY A 170 -7.63 0.94 -9.12
CA GLY A 170 -7.81 0.84 -10.57
C GLY A 170 -6.84 1.69 -11.40
N ARG A 171 -5.72 2.14 -10.82
CA ARG A 171 -4.72 3.02 -11.45
C ARG A 171 -3.47 2.29 -11.98
N LYS A 172 -3.63 1.05 -12.46
CA LYS A 172 -2.52 0.24 -12.99
C LYS A 172 -1.70 0.95 -14.07
N LYS A 173 -2.36 1.66 -15.00
CA LYS A 173 -1.67 2.37 -16.09
C LYS A 173 -0.77 3.47 -15.57
N GLN A 174 -1.21 4.19 -14.54
CA GLN A 174 -0.42 5.22 -13.90
C GLN A 174 0.80 4.61 -13.22
N LEU A 175 0.63 3.50 -12.49
CA LEU A 175 1.76 2.78 -11.88
C LEU A 175 2.83 2.43 -12.91
N ALA A 176 2.45 1.80 -14.03
CA ALA A 176 3.39 1.39 -15.07
C ALA A 176 4.13 2.56 -15.76
N ASN A 177 3.57 3.78 -15.69
CA ASN A 177 4.16 4.98 -16.28
C ASN A 177 4.88 5.87 -15.26
N THR A 178 4.88 5.49 -13.98
CA THR A 178 5.53 6.28 -12.92
C THR A 178 7.03 5.98 -12.88
N LEU A 179 7.84 7.03 -12.88
CA LEU A 179 9.25 6.93 -12.50
C LEU A 179 9.30 6.98 -10.97
N ILE A 180 9.84 5.93 -10.37
CA ILE A 180 9.89 5.79 -8.92
C ILE A 180 11.24 6.30 -8.44
N THR A 181 11.22 7.38 -7.68
CA THR A 181 12.40 8.00 -7.06
C THR A 181 12.45 7.68 -5.57
N ASN A 182 13.66 7.71 -5.01
CA ASN A 182 13.88 7.44 -3.59
C ASN A 182 13.86 8.73 -2.76
#